data_aeb6ce252e40fb79caaa55de5518149e
#
_entry.id   aeb6ce252e40fb79caaa55de5518149e
#
_cell.length_a   1.000
_cell.length_b   1.000
_cell.length_c   1.000
_cell.angle_alpha   90.00
_cell.angle_beta   90.00
_cell.angle_gamma   90.00
#
_symmetry.space_group_name_H-M   'P 1'
#
loop_
_entity.id
_entity.type
_entity.pdbx_description
1 polymer ?
#
loop_
_entity_poly.entity_id
_entity_poly.type
_entity_poly.pdbx_seq_one_letter_code
_entity_poly.pdbx_strand_id
1 'polypeptide(L)'
;VPGDDNQVMYVWLDALSNYITVIGYPDRPEEWQSFWPADVQVIGKDILRFHAGIWPAMLMALDLPLPKVLLVHGFINSGGMKMAKSLGNGVGPADIIPDYGAEAFRYYFLRHVPTQDDGDFTWEKFEAAYNGELGNDLGNLVQRVAKMVQSYQAGVIGDAPQSEHDMGPYRQAMESYMFDQAMDEIWLIVRSLNQY
;
A
#
# COMPACT_ATOMS: atom_id res chain seq x y z
N VAL A 1 -12.15 26.61 -23.50
CA VAL A 1 -11.12 26.87 -24.52
C VAL A 1 -11.14 28.36 -24.85
N PRO A 2 -9.99 29.03 -24.88
CA PRO A 2 -9.97 30.43 -25.22
C PRO A 2 -10.69 30.69 -26.58
N GLY A 3 -11.72 31.53 -26.56
CA GLY A 3 -12.54 31.84 -27.74
C GLY A 3 -13.69 30.89 -28.04
N ASP A 4 -13.91 29.86 -27.24
CA ASP A 4 -15.06 28.98 -27.35
C ASP A 4 -15.53 28.50 -25.94
N ASP A 5 -16.62 29.12 -25.47
CA ASP A 5 -17.19 28.86 -24.18
C ASP A 5 -17.91 27.49 -24.07
N ASN A 6 -18.14 26.82 -25.19
CA ASN A 6 -18.78 25.49 -25.24
C ASN A 6 -17.78 24.35 -25.19
N GLN A 7 -16.47 24.66 -25.19
CA GLN A 7 -15.40 23.66 -25.13
C GLN A 7 -14.58 23.80 -23.84
N VAL A 8 -14.12 22.67 -23.34
CA VAL A 8 -13.17 22.59 -22.21
C VAL A 8 -11.90 21.88 -22.69
N MET A 9 -10.77 22.22 -22.08
CA MET A 9 -9.53 21.49 -22.32
C MET A 9 -9.53 20.19 -21.54
N TYR A 10 -9.17 19.10 -22.19
CA TYR A 10 -9.06 17.80 -21.54
C TYR A 10 -7.63 17.61 -21.02
N VAL A 11 -7.49 17.69 -19.70
CA VAL A 11 -6.18 17.80 -19.03
C VAL A 11 -5.39 16.50 -18.89
N TRP A 12 -5.97 15.33 -19.23
CA TRP A 12 -5.29 14.06 -19.00
C TRP A 12 -4.02 13.86 -19.81
N LEU A 13 -3.88 14.48 -20.98
CA LEU A 13 -2.64 14.44 -21.75
C LEU A 13 -1.48 15.05 -20.95
N ASP A 14 -1.73 16.22 -20.36
CA ASP A 14 -0.77 16.91 -19.49
C ASP A 14 -0.49 16.11 -18.20
N ALA A 15 -1.55 15.67 -17.53
CA ALA A 15 -1.42 14.90 -16.28
C ALA A 15 -0.61 13.60 -16.46
N LEU A 16 -0.83 12.86 -17.54
CA LEU A 16 -0.12 11.61 -17.81
C LEU A 16 1.34 11.83 -18.20
N SER A 17 1.64 12.87 -18.99
CA SER A 17 3.02 13.18 -19.38
C SER A 17 3.91 13.49 -18.18
N ASN A 18 3.34 13.90 -17.03
CA ASN A 18 4.07 14.19 -15.81
C ASN A 18 4.88 12.99 -15.29
N TYR A 19 4.46 11.75 -15.52
CA TYR A 19 5.20 10.55 -15.11
C TYR A 19 6.62 10.49 -15.69
N ILE A 20 6.85 11.03 -16.87
CA ILE A 20 8.17 11.04 -17.50
C ILE A 20 8.84 12.42 -17.46
N THR A 21 8.06 13.50 -17.53
CA THR A 21 8.65 14.86 -17.55
C THR A 21 9.26 15.26 -16.21
N VAL A 22 8.65 14.86 -15.08
CA VAL A 22 9.19 15.16 -13.75
C VAL A 22 10.54 14.49 -13.49
N ILE A 23 10.78 13.33 -14.09
CA ILE A 23 12.05 12.61 -13.99
C ILE A 23 13.08 13.03 -15.06
N GLY A 24 12.74 14.00 -15.90
CA GLY A 24 13.68 14.65 -16.80
C GLY A 24 13.55 14.38 -18.30
N TYR A 25 12.50 13.68 -18.74
CA TYR A 25 12.25 13.46 -20.17
C TYR A 25 11.83 14.77 -20.87
N PRO A 26 12.31 15.08 -22.08
CA PRO A 26 13.36 14.37 -22.85
C PRO A 26 14.79 14.88 -22.56
N ASP A 27 14.95 15.95 -21.77
CA ASP A 27 16.14 16.78 -21.72
C ASP A 27 17.29 16.15 -20.92
N ARG A 28 16.98 15.24 -19.98
CA ARG A 28 17.96 14.61 -19.09
C ARG A 28 17.94 13.09 -19.23
N PRO A 29 18.48 12.52 -20.32
CA PRO A 29 18.33 11.10 -20.65
C PRO A 29 18.92 10.15 -19.58
N GLU A 30 20.06 10.49 -18.98
CA GLU A 30 20.69 9.67 -17.94
C GLU A 30 19.84 9.58 -16.67
N GLU A 31 19.11 10.66 -16.34
CA GLU A 31 18.24 10.68 -15.16
C GLU A 31 16.95 9.90 -15.42
N TRP A 32 16.19 10.22 -16.47
CA TRP A 32 14.90 9.59 -16.67
C TRP A 32 15.00 8.08 -16.98
N GLN A 33 16.03 7.65 -17.71
CA GLN A 33 16.26 6.23 -18.03
C GLN A 33 16.59 5.37 -16.81
N SER A 34 17.06 5.97 -15.71
CA SER A 34 17.29 5.26 -14.46
C SER A 34 16.00 4.93 -13.71
N PHE A 35 14.91 5.66 -13.98
CA PHE A 35 13.59 5.48 -13.35
C PHE A 35 12.52 4.91 -14.28
N TRP A 36 12.75 4.98 -15.60
CA TRP A 36 11.78 4.52 -16.59
C TRP A 36 12.35 3.36 -17.42
N PRO A 37 11.58 2.29 -17.70
CA PRO A 37 10.16 2.12 -17.38
C PRO A 37 9.90 1.87 -15.89
N ALA A 38 8.78 2.37 -15.38
CA ALA A 38 8.35 2.09 -14.03
C ALA A 38 8.10 0.59 -13.82
N ASP A 39 8.58 0.03 -12.71
CA ASP A 39 8.26 -1.36 -12.35
C ASP A 39 6.79 -1.51 -12.00
N VAL A 40 6.25 -0.55 -11.24
CA VAL A 40 4.83 -0.53 -10.86
C VAL A 40 4.31 0.91 -10.90
N GLN A 41 3.18 1.12 -11.57
CA GLN A 41 2.36 2.31 -11.41
C GLN A 41 1.14 1.98 -10.54
N VAL A 42 1.00 2.67 -9.41
CA VAL A 42 -0.12 2.48 -8.48
C VAL A 42 -1.18 3.53 -8.74
N ILE A 43 -2.40 3.10 -9.00
CA ILE A 43 -3.52 3.99 -9.33
C ILE A 43 -4.83 3.55 -8.68
N GLY A 44 -5.74 4.49 -8.47
CA GLY A 44 -7.13 4.20 -8.13
C GLY A 44 -7.93 3.69 -9.34
N LYS A 45 -8.93 2.85 -9.09
CA LYS A 45 -9.76 2.24 -10.14
C LYS A 45 -10.52 3.24 -11.01
N ASP A 46 -10.80 4.43 -10.53
CA ASP A 46 -11.52 5.48 -11.25
C ASP A 46 -10.72 6.08 -12.42
N ILE A 47 -9.40 6.00 -12.37
CA ILE A 47 -8.50 6.51 -13.41
C ILE A 47 -7.89 5.42 -14.28
N LEU A 48 -8.34 4.17 -14.12
CA LEU A 48 -7.84 3.00 -14.86
C LEU A 48 -7.88 3.22 -16.39
N ARG A 49 -8.98 3.75 -16.93
CA ARG A 49 -9.12 3.94 -18.39
C ARG A 49 -8.06 4.86 -18.99
N PHE A 50 -7.57 5.82 -18.21
CA PHE A 50 -6.53 6.74 -18.66
C PHE A 50 -5.16 6.06 -18.68
N HIS A 51 -4.87 5.26 -17.67
CA HIS A 51 -3.58 4.58 -17.48
C HIS A 51 -3.46 3.29 -18.28
N ALA A 52 -4.57 2.63 -18.59
CA ALA A 52 -4.58 1.41 -19.40
C ALA A 52 -4.86 1.66 -20.88
N GLY A 53 -5.31 2.84 -21.25
CA GLY A 53 -5.63 3.20 -22.65
C GLY A 53 -4.82 4.37 -23.16
N ILE A 54 -5.06 5.57 -22.66
CA ILE A 54 -4.43 6.80 -23.17
C ILE A 54 -2.93 6.81 -22.91
N TRP A 55 -2.50 6.48 -21.70
CA TRP A 55 -1.09 6.51 -21.32
C TRP A 55 -0.21 5.55 -22.15
N PRO A 56 -0.56 4.26 -22.31
CA PRO A 56 0.17 3.39 -23.22
C PRO A 56 0.22 3.90 -24.66
N ALA A 57 -0.88 4.46 -25.17
CA ALA A 57 -0.91 5.02 -26.51
C ALA A 57 0.05 6.21 -26.67
N MET A 58 0.15 7.09 -25.66
CA MET A 58 1.14 8.19 -25.66
C MET A 58 2.57 7.67 -25.66
N LEU A 59 2.88 6.69 -24.80
CA LEU A 59 4.22 6.10 -24.74
C LEU A 59 4.60 5.42 -26.05
N MET A 60 3.70 4.65 -26.64
CA MET A 60 3.92 4.00 -27.93
C MET A 60 4.13 5.03 -29.06
N ALA A 61 3.41 6.15 -29.04
CA ALA A 61 3.59 7.22 -30.01
C ALA A 61 4.95 7.94 -29.87
N LEU A 62 5.56 7.89 -28.69
CA LEU A 62 6.89 8.42 -28.39
C LEU A 62 8.00 7.38 -28.52
N ASP A 63 7.68 6.14 -28.91
CA ASP A 63 8.60 4.99 -28.95
C ASP A 63 9.27 4.73 -27.58
N LEU A 64 8.50 4.92 -26.51
CA LEU A 64 8.95 4.68 -25.13
C LEU A 64 8.41 3.36 -24.57
N PRO A 65 9.19 2.67 -23.72
CA PRO A 65 8.73 1.43 -23.09
C PRO A 65 7.56 1.67 -22.14
N LEU A 66 6.67 0.69 -22.05
CA LEU A 66 5.52 0.72 -21.15
C LEU A 66 5.93 0.38 -19.70
N PRO A 67 5.18 0.83 -18.68
CA PRO A 67 5.32 0.33 -17.33
C PRO A 67 5.15 -1.18 -17.28
N LYS A 68 5.86 -1.87 -16.38
CA LYS A 68 5.79 -3.33 -16.28
C LYS A 68 4.48 -3.81 -15.67
N VAL A 69 4.00 -3.09 -14.64
CA VAL A 69 2.78 -3.40 -13.91
C VAL A 69 1.96 -2.15 -13.67
N LEU A 70 0.65 -2.27 -13.84
CA LEU A 70 -0.33 -1.29 -13.41
C LEU A 70 -1.11 -1.87 -12.23
N LEU A 71 -0.78 -1.44 -11.01
CA LEU A 71 -1.46 -1.86 -9.79
C LEU A 71 -2.67 -0.95 -9.54
N VAL A 72 -3.85 -1.53 -9.66
CA VAL A 72 -5.13 -0.82 -9.52
C VAL A 72 -5.74 -1.16 -8.18
N HIS A 73 -5.87 -0.17 -7.30
CA HIS A 73 -6.51 -0.36 -6.01
C HIS A 73 -7.95 0.15 -5.98
N GLY A 74 -8.76 -0.43 -5.10
CA GLY A 74 -10.14 -0.02 -4.84
C GLY A 74 -10.23 1.33 -4.12
N PHE A 75 -11.45 1.80 -3.90
CA PHE A 75 -11.67 2.98 -3.07
C PHE A 75 -11.53 2.66 -1.59
N ILE A 76 -11.12 3.66 -0.83
CA ILE A 76 -11.21 3.62 0.62
C ILE A 76 -12.45 4.41 1.01
N ASN A 77 -13.43 3.73 1.56
CA ASN A 77 -14.66 4.31 2.07
C ASN A 77 -14.49 4.69 3.56
N SER A 78 -15.39 5.48 4.08
CA SER A 78 -15.47 5.81 5.50
C SER A 78 -16.90 5.55 5.98
N GLY A 79 -17.06 4.49 6.80
CA GLY A 79 -18.37 4.08 7.27
C GLY A 79 -19.35 3.69 6.16
N GLY A 80 -18.86 3.00 5.13
CA GLY A 80 -19.64 2.57 3.97
C GLY A 80 -19.92 3.65 2.92
N MET A 81 -19.44 4.88 3.13
CA MET A 81 -19.57 5.99 2.17
C MET A 81 -18.22 6.34 1.55
N LYS A 82 -18.22 6.68 0.26
CA LYS A 82 -17.00 7.14 -0.41
C LYS A 82 -16.41 8.34 0.34
N MET A 83 -15.12 8.27 0.67
CA MET A 83 -14.40 9.42 1.22
C MET A 83 -14.37 10.57 0.22
N ALA A 84 -14.82 11.74 0.64
CA ALA A 84 -14.79 12.94 -0.17
C ALA A 84 -14.50 14.17 0.69
N LYS A 85 -13.61 15.05 0.22
CA LYS A 85 -13.30 16.30 0.91
C LYS A 85 -14.56 17.18 1.14
N SER A 86 -15.49 17.14 0.17
CA SER A 86 -16.76 17.87 0.25
C SER A 86 -17.73 17.35 1.31
N LEU A 87 -17.57 16.09 1.75
CA LEU A 87 -18.38 15.47 2.79
C LEU A 87 -17.74 15.57 4.19
N GLY A 88 -16.49 16.02 4.27
CA GLY A 88 -15.77 16.11 5.54
C GLY A 88 -15.53 14.78 6.25
N ASN A 89 -15.73 13.65 5.53
CA ASN A 89 -15.57 12.29 6.06
C ASN A 89 -14.22 11.65 5.68
N GLY A 90 -13.30 12.45 5.12
CA GLY A 90 -11.97 11.98 4.77
C GLY A 90 -11.11 11.83 6.01
N VAL A 91 -10.45 10.69 6.16
CA VAL A 91 -9.41 10.44 7.16
C VAL A 91 -8.11 10.20 6.41
N GLY A 92 -7.07 10.92 6.78
CA GLY A 92 -5.76 10.84 6.14
C GLY A 92 -4.63 10.50 7.11
N PRO A 93 -3.41 10.32 6.59
CA PRO A 93 -2.25 10.07 7.44
C PRO A 93 -2.05 11.13 8.54
N ALA A 94 -2.35 12.39 8.24
CA ALA A 94 -2.21 13.50 9.17
C ALA A 94 -3.14 13.41 10.39
N ASP A 95 -4.24 12.68 10.28
CA ASP A 95 -5.22 12.51 11.35
C ASP A 95 -4.87 11.33 12.26
N ILE A 96 -4.10 10.34 11.75
CA ILE A 96 -3.79 9.10 12.47
C ILE A 96 -2.36 9.11 13.03
N ILE A 97 -1.38 9.50 12.22
CA ILE A 97 0.03 9.36 12.55
C ILE A 97 0.46 10.08 13.84
N PRO A 98 -0.04 11.28 14.17
CA PRO A 98 0.36 11.97 15.39
C PRO A 98 0.09 11.19 16.67
N ASP A 99 -1.01 10.43 16.73
CA ASP A 99 -1.44 9.72 17.93
C ASP A 99 -1.04 8.23 17.94
N TYR A 100 -0.97 7.59 16.77
CA TYR A 100 -0.78 6.15 16.65
C TYR A 100 0.54 5.72 15.97
N GLY A 101 1.25 6.64 15.32
CA GLY A 101 2.47 6.36 14.56
C GLY A 101 2.20 5.91 13.12
N ALA A 102 3.24 6.07 12.28
CA ALA A 102 3.18 5.71 10.86
C ALA A 102 3.04 4.21 10.63
N GLU A 103 3.65 3.40 11.49
CA GLU A 103 3.64 1.94 11.40
C GLU A 103 2.23 1.37 11.62
N ALA A 104 1.49 1.90 12.60
CA ALA A 104 0.11 1.49 12.86
C ALA A 104 -0.82 1.87 11.69
N PHE A 105 -0.63 3.09 11.13
CA PHE A 105 -1.33 3.52 9.94
C PHE A 105 -1.07 2.55 8.77
N ARG A 106 0.19 2.29 8.43
CA ARG A 106 0.58 1.39 7.34
C ARG A 106 0.05 -0.03 7.56
N TYR A 107 0.17 -0.53 8.79
CA TYR A 107 -0.34 -1.83 9.17
C TYR A 107 -1.82 -1.98 8.85
N TYR A 108 -2.64 -1.05 9.32
CA TYR A 108 -4.08 -1.11 9.12
C TYR A 108 -4.45 -1.13 7.63
N PHE A 109 -3.89 -0.22 6.85
CA PHE A 109 -4.22 -0.12 5.43
C PHE A 109 -3.70 -1.28 4.60
N LEU A 110 -2.59 -1.89 4.97
CA LEU A 110 -2.07 -3.07 4.26
C LEU A 110 -2.81 -4.35 4.65
N ARG A 111 -3.39 -4.42 5.85
CA ARG A 111 -4.02 -5.63 6.35
C ARG A 111 -5.54 -5.62 6.22
N HIS A 112 -6.19 -4.50 6.50
CA HIS A 112 -7.65 -4.42 6.62
C HIS A 112 -8.33 -3.72 5.44
N VAL A 113 -7.55 -3.19 4.51
CA VAL A 113 -8.06 -2.64 3.26
C VAL A 113 -7.62 -3.59 2.13
N PRO A 114 -8.58 -4.28 1.46
CA PRO A 114 -8.24 -5.16 0.35
C PRO A 114 -7.47 -4.40 -0.73
N THR A 115 -6.43 -5.02 -1.29
CA THR A 115 -5.59 -4.34 -2.27
C THR A 115 -6.35 -4.02 -3.56
N GLN A 116 -7.20 -4.92 -4.04
CA GLN A 116 -7.88 -4.79 -5.34
C GLN A 116 -9.35 -4.41 -5.22
N ASP A 117 -9.95 -4.54 -4.05
CA ASP A 117 -11.34 -4.23 -3.79
C ASP A 117 -11.52 -2.95 -2.96
N ASP A 118 -12.76 -2.48 -2.83
CA ASP A 118 -13.06 -1.34 -1.98
C ASP A 118 -12.91 -1.71 -0.51
N GLY A 119 -12.16 -0.91 0.21
CA GLY A 119 -12.04 -1.03 1.65
C GLY A 119 -12.87 0.00 2.40
N ASP A 120 -13.01 -0.18 3.71
CA ASP A 120 -13.74 0.71 4.58
C ASP A 120 -12.94 1.02 5.84
N PHE A 121 -12.70 2.29 6.07
CA PHE A 121 -12.07 2.79 7.29
C PHE A 121 -13.12 3.30 8.26
N THR A 122 -13.04 2.87 9.51
CA THR A 122 -13.68 3.56 10.65
C THR A 122 -12.69 3.59 11.82
N TRP A 123 -12.80 4.60 12.66
CA TRP A 123 -11.97 4.69 13.87
C TRP A 123 -12.14 3.49 14.77
N GLU A 124 -13.35 2.98 14.90
CA GLU A 124 -13.65 1.78 15.70
C GLU A 124 -12.88 0.55 15.19
N LYS A 125 -12.87 0.30 13.87
CA LYS A 125 -12.11 -0.80 13.26
C LYS A 125 -10.61 -0.60 13.42
N PHE A 126 -10.14 0.63 13.24
CA PHE A 126 -8.72 0.95 13.38
C PHE A 126 -8.23 0.72 14.82
N GLU A 127 -8.94 1.24 15.81
CA GLU A 127 -8.59 1.08 17.22
C GLU A 127 -8.71 -0.39 17.68
N ALA A 128 -9.69 -1.13 17.17
CA ALA A 128 -9.81 -2.56 17.43
C ALA A 128 -8.61 -3.35 16.88
N ALA A 129 -8.14 -3.04 15.67
CA ALA A 129 -6.94 -3.66 15.10
C ALA A 129 -5.67 -3.23 15.86
N TYR A 130 -5.53 -1.95 16.17
CA TYR A 130 -4.38 -1.42 16.91
C TYR A 130 -4.24 -2.08 18.29
N ASN A 131 -5.31 -2.10 19.09
CA ASN A 131 -5.27 -2.66 20.43
C ASN A 131 -5.26 -4.21 20.42
N GLY A 132 -6.08 -4.82 19.57
CA GLY A 132 -6.22 -6.27 19.51
C GLY A 132 -5.02 -6.95 18.88
N GLU A 133 -4.68 -6.55 17.67
CA GLU A 133 -3.64 -7.26 16.92
C GLU A 133 -2.24 -6.76 17.27
N LEU A 134 -1.96 -5.46 17.18
CA LEU A 134 -0.62 -4.95 17.51
C LEU A 134 -0.34 -4.96 18.99
N GLY A 135 -1.28 -4.53 19.83
CA GLY A 135 -1.10 -4.50 21.27
C GLY A 135 -1.15 -5.89 21.91
N ASN A 136 -2.28 -6.59 21.77
CA ASN A 136 -2.50 -7.84 22.49
C ASN A 136 -1.84 -9.04 21.81
N ASP A 137 -2.02 -9.23 20.49
CA ASP A 137 -1.48 -10.42 19.84
C ASP A 137 0.05 -10.32 19.70
N LEU A 138 0.55 -9.32 18.99
CA LEU A 138 1.98 -9.18 18.71
C LEU A 138 2.75 -8.64 19.93
N GLY A 139 2.27 -7.59 20.56
CA GLY A 139 2.95 -6.93 21.68
C GLY A 139 3.11 -7.85 22.87
N ASN A 140 2.06 -8.57 23.26
CA ASN A 140 2.14 -9.56 24.37
C ASN A 140 3.03 -10.75 24.02
N LEU A 141 3.02 -11.23 22.76
CA LEU A 141 3.93 -12.27 22.31
C LEU A 141 5.39 -11.85 22.50
N VAL A 142 5.76 -10.69 21.95
CA VAL A 142 7.13 -10.14 22.06
C VAL A 142 7.53 -9.95 23.52
N GLN A 143 6.65 -9.36 24.35
CA GLN A 143 6.93 -9.13 25.76
C GLN A 143 7.12 -10.44 26.52
N ARG A 144 6.28 -11.45 26.26
CA ARG A 144 6.38 -12.77 26.88
C ARG A 144 7.68 -13.46 26.51
N VAL A 145 8.03 -13.52 25.21
CA VAL A 145 9.28 -14.12 24.75
C VAL A 145 10.49 -13.39 25.33
N ALA A 146 10.51 -12.06 25.32
CA ALA A 146 11.60 -11.28 25.88
C ALA A 146 11.80 -11.55 27.39
N LYS A 147 10.72 -11.65 28.17
CA LYS A 147 10.80 -12.03 29.59
C LYS A 147 11.33 -13.44 29.78
N MET A 148 10.92 -14.40 28.94
CA MET A 148 11.43 -15.77 29.01
C MET A 148 12.94 -15.84 28.72
N VAL A 149 13.40 -15.15 27.67
CA VAL A 149 14.83 -15.05 27.32
C VAL A 149 15.60 -14.41 28.47
N GLN A 150 15.10 -13.34 29.05
CA GLN A 150 15.74 -12.71 30.22
C GLN A 150 15.80 -13.66 31.43
N SER A 151 14.73 -14.40 31.71
CA SER A 151 14.64 -15.24 32.89
C SER A 151 15.42 -16.54 32.77
N TYR A 152 15.44 -17.16 31.60
CA TYR A 152 16.00 -18.51 31.42
C TYR A 152 17.36 -18.51 30.74
N GLN A 153 17.70 -17.45 30.03
CA GLN A 153 18.93 -17.35 29.23
C GLN A 153 19.77 -16.08 29.54
N ALA A 154 19.48 -15.41 30.67
CA ALA A 154 20.15 -14.18 31.08
C ALA A 154 20.18 -13.10 30.00
N GLY A 155 19.14 -13.03 29.14
CA GLY A 155 19.04 -12.05 28.06
C GLY A 155 19.83 -12.41 26.80
N VAL A 156 20.44 -13.58 26.73
CA VAL A 156 21.22 -14.02 25.55
C VAL A 156 20.35 -14.93 24.68
N ILE A 157 20.16 -14.56 23.44
CA ILE A 157 19.55 -15.43 22.43
C ILE A 157 20.68 -16.22 21.77
N GLY A 158 20.70 -17.55 21.98
CA GLY A 158 21.62 -18.47 21.31
C GLY A 158 21.25 -18.67 19.82
N ASP A 159 21.99 -19.58 19.18
CA ASP A 159 21.65 -20.00 17.82
C ASP A 159 20.24 -20.60 17.79
N ALA A 160 19.34 -19.91 17.14
CA ALA A 160 17.98 -20.40 16.94
C ALA A 160 17.93 -21.35 15.73
N PRO A 161 17.22 -22.47 15.82
CA PRO A 161 16.95 -23.28 14.64
C PRO A 161 16.23 -22.43 13.59
N GLN A 162 16.46 -22.73 12.30
CA GLN A 162 15.72 -22.06 11.25
C GLN A 162 14.23 -22.33 11.40
N SER A 163 13.43 -21.31 11.16
CA SER A 163 11.98 -21.45 11.21
C SER A 163 11.51 -22.47 10.16
N GLU A 164 10.66 -23.42 10.58
CA GLU A 164 10.00 -24.37 9.69
C GLU A 164 8.74 -23.81 9.03
N HIS A 165 8.40 -22.55 9.30
CA HIS A 165 7.25 -21.92 8.67
C HIS A 165 7.46 -21.76 7.17
N ASP A 166 6.52 -22.29 6.40
CA ASP A 166 6.50 -22.08 4.95
C ASP A 166 6.13 -20.63 4.62
N MET A 167 7.10 -19.88 4.12
CA MET A 167 6.91 -18.51 3.66
C MET A 167 6.51 -18.41 2.19
N GLY A 168 6.23 -19.52 1.52
CA GLY A 168 5.80 -19.57 0.12
C GLY A 168 4.51 -18.79 -0.12
N PRO A 169 3.42 -19.02 0.64
CA PRO A 169 2.16 -18.28 0.49
C PRO A 169 2.34 -16.77 0.67
N TYR A 170 3.11 -16.34 1.68
CA TYR A 170 3.44 -14.93 1.88
C TYR A 170 4.15 -14.32 0.68
N ARG A 171 5.18 -14.99 0.15
CA ARG A 171 5.93 -14.50 -1.01
C ARG A 171 5.06 -14.41 -2.24
N GLN A 172 4.25 -15.41 -2.50
CA GLN A 172 3.31 -15.43 -3.61
C GLN A 172 2.31 -14.27 -3.54
N ALA A 173 1.74 -14.01 -2.35
CA ALA A 173 0.83 -12.88 -2.13
C ALA A 173 1.54 -11.54 -2.36
N MET A 174 2.77 -11.36 -1.87
CA MET A 174 3.58 -10.16 -2.10
C MET A 174 3.91 -9.95 -3.58
N GLU A 175 4.33 -11.00 -4.30
CA GLU A 175 4.62 -10.96 -5.74
C GLU A 175 3.39 -10.65 -6.59
N SER A 176 2.21 -11.03 -6.10
CA SER A 176 0.91 -10.75 -6.72
C SER A 176 0.30 -9.42 -6.27
N TYR A 177 0.99 -8.63 -5.45
CA TYR A 177 0.50 -7.38 -4.85
C TYR A 177 -0.79 -7.53 -4.02
N MET A 178 -1.02 -8.70 -3.44
CA MET A 178 -2.14 -8.98 -2.54
C MET A 178 -1.68 -8.76 -1.08
N PHE A 179 -1.51 -7.50 -0.70
CA PHE A 179 -0.87 -7.15 0.57
C PHE A 179 -1.67 -7.56 1.79
N ASP A 180 -2.99 -7.50 1.72
CA ASP A 180 -3.91 -7.97 2.75
C ASP A 180 -3.74 -9.47 3.00
N GLN A 181 -3.64 -10.28 1.93
CA GLN A 181 -3.38 -11.71 2.04
C GLN A 181 -1.96 -12.01 2.57
N ALA A 182 -0.96 -11.27 2.12
CA ALA A 182 0.39 -11.41 2.67
C ALA A 182 0.43 -11.12 4.17
N MET A 183 -0.29 -10.11 4.64
CA MET A 183 -0.42 -9.80 6.07
C MET A 183 -1.19 -10.90 6.83
N ASP A 184 -2.19 -11.53 6.21
CA ASP A 184 -2.88 -12.66 6.82
C ASP A 184 -1.95 -13.85 7.08
N GLU A 185 -1.06 -14.17 6.14
CA GLU A 185 -0.06 -15.23 6.31
C GLU A 185 0.88 -14.95 7.51
N ILE A 186 1.33 -13.71 7.67
CA ILE A 186 2.13 -13.33 8.85
C ILE A 186 1.32 -13.49 10.14
N TRP A 187 0.04 -13.12 10.12
CA TRP A 187 -0.81 -13.24 11.32
C TRP A 187 -1.16 -14.68 11.68
N LEU A 188 -1.20 -15.59 10.72
CA LEU A 188 -1.29 -17.03 11.02
C LEU A 188 -0.10 -17.49 11.86
N ILE A 189 1.12 -17.02 11.53
CA ILE A 189 2.33 -17.34 12.31
C ILE A 189 2.24 -16.74 13.72
N VAL A 190 1.92 -15.45 13.86
CA VAL A 190 1.78 -14.77 15.15
C VAL A 190 0.77 -15.49 16.04
N ARG A 191 -0.38 -15.86 15.49
CA ARG A 191 -1.42 -16.58 16.24
C ARG A 191 -0.98 -17.99 16.65
N SER A 192 -0.29 -18.72 15.78
CA SER A 192 0.24 -20.04 16.10
C SER A 192 1.24 -19.97 17.26
N LEU A 193 2.13 -18.96 17.25
CA LEU A 193 3.11 -18.75 18.33
C LEU A 193 2.47 -18.32 19.66
N ASN A 194 1.30 -17.69 19.63
CA ASN A 194 0.56 -17.34 20.84
C ASN A 194 -0.13 -18.53 21.52
N GLN A 195 -0.29 -19.66 20.82
CA GLN A 195 -0.90 -20.88 21.38
C GLN A 195 0.07 -21.71 22.24
N TYR A 196 1.35 -21.42 22.21
CA TYR A 196 2.39 -21.98 23.08
C TYR A 196 2.57 -21.13 24.34
#